data_de3eed44da34a4d3b0d1d4b989cad928
#
_entry.id   de3eed44da34a4d3b0d1d4b989cad928
#
_cell.length_a   1.000
_cell.length_b   1.000
_cell.length_c   1.000
_cell.angle_alpha   90.00
_cell.angle_beta   90.00
_cell.angle_gamma   90.00
#
_symmetry.space_group_name_H-M   'P 1'
#
loop_
_entity.id
_entity.type
_entity.pdbx_description
1 polymer ?
#
loop_
_entity_poly.entity_id
_entity_poly.type
_entity_poly.pdbx_seq_one_letter_code
_entity_poly.pdbx_strand_id
1 'polypeptide(L)'
;ITCRDWSSDVCSSDLTDFEDVLVIDHFIKNMEDKPFQCAPWAITQLRLGGVAILPLQIQPPRPDMVLPDRSIAFWPYSDISDARLTMDNAFITVHAMPVDKPLKIGIANMHQWIAYYLEDMLFIKYASDYSSRPLIDKGATSQCYCNSQFIELETLGPLTILQREEENCHREVWRMVQAPIEEYSVDAIEKFILHDEMTDICRAML
;
A
#
# COMPACT_ATOMS: atom_id res chain seq x y z
N ILE A 1 17.90 -12.58 -4.36
CA ILE A 1 18.12 -12.25 -5.78
C ILE A 1 18.62 -10.83 -5.80
N THR A 2 19.92 -10.65 -6.03
CA THR A 2 20.54 -9.33 -6.18
C THR A 2 20.25 -8.84 -7.59
N CYS A 3 19.49 -7.76 -7.72
CA CYS A 3 19.28 -7.05 -8.99
C CYS A 3 20.61 -6.44 -9.45
N ARG A 4 21.39 -7.13 -10.24
CA ARG A 4 22.68 -6.66 -10.74
C ARG A 4 22.82 -6.67 -12.25
N ASP A 5 21.81 -6.87 -13.05
CA ASP A 5 21.88 -6.69 -14.50
C ASP A 5 20.48 -6.46 -15.09
N TRP A 6 19.87 -5.34 -14.76
CA TRP A 6 18.68 -4.85 -15.44
C TRP A 6 19.14 -3.87 -16.55
N SER A 7 19.40 -4.37 -17.73
CA SER A 7 19.74 -3.53 -18.90
C SER A 7 18.52 -3.12 -19.72
N SER A 8 17.30 -3.25 -19.17
CA SER A 8 16.07 -2.93 -19.89
C SER A 8 14.97 -2.43 -18.97
N ASP A 9 15.29 -1.45 -18.12
CA ASP A 9 14.29 -0.77 -17.33
C ASP A 9 13.55 0.24 -18.20
N VAL A 10 12.40 -0.15 -18.72
CA VAL A 10 11.41 0.84 -19.14
C VAL A 10 10.34 0.85 -18.06
N CYS A 11 10.59 1.62 -17.02
CA CYS A 11 9.55 2.14 -16.17
C CYS A 11 9.02 3.39 -16.85
N SER A 12 7.95 3.29 -17.62
CA SER A 12 7.23 4.45 -18.11
C SER A 12 6.10 4.75 -17.13
N SER A 13 6.16 5.91 -16.50
CA SER A 13 5.04 6.44 -15.74
C SER A 13 4.30 7.42 -16.64
N ASP A 14 3.14 7.04 -17.10
CA ASP A 14 2.21 7.99 -17.70
C ASP A 14 1.51 8.75 -16.57
N LEU A 15 1.82 10.03 -16.46
CA LEU A 15 1.25 10.92 -15.46
C LEU A 15 0.04 11.61 -16.09
N THR A 16 -1.14 11.33 -15.56
CA THR A 16 -2.35 12.12 -15.88
C THR A 16 -2.63 13.01 -14.68
N ASP A 17 -2.46 14.32 -14.87
CA ASP A 17 -2.65 15.33 -13.85
C ASP A 17 -4.13 15.75 -13.82
N PHE A 18 -4.83 15.38 -12.75
CA PHE A 18 -6.05 16.04 -12.30
C PHE A 18 -5.67 16.83 -11.04
N GLU A 19 -6.29 17.97 -10.80
CA GLU A 19 -6.04 18.76 -9.59
C GLU A 19 -5.96 17.83 -8.35
N ASP A 20 -4.79 17.77 -7.71
CA ASP A 20 -4.48 16.97 -6.51
C ASP A 20 -4.45 15.43 -6.68
N VAL A 21 -4.52 14.88 -7.88
CA VAL A 21 -4.49 13.43 -8.15
C VAL A 21 -3.43 13.08 -9.17
N LEU A 22 -2.61 12.08 -8.86
CA LEU A 22 -1.59 11.53 -9.74
C LEU A 22 -1.88 10.05 -10.02
N VAL A 23 -2.04 9.68 -11.29
CA VAL A 23 -2.16 8.28 -11.70
C VAL A 23 -0.80 7.78 -12.16
N ILE A 24 -0.37 6.64 -11.64
CA ILE A 24 0.94 6.04 -11.95
C ILE A 24 0.72 4.60 -12.40
N ASP A 25 1.13 4.30 -13.61
CA ASP A 25 1.16 2.94 -14.15
C ASP A 25 2.60 2.41 -14.13
N HIS A 26 2.81 1.32 -13.37
CA HIS A 26 4.09 0.61 -13.29
C HIS A 26 4.04 -0.60 -14.20
N PHE A 27 4.96 -0.68 -15.15
CA PHE A 27 5.05 -1.79 -16.08
C PHE A 27 6.32 -2.61 -15.85
N ILE A 28 6.17 -3.93 -15.80
CA ILE A 28 7.28 -4.87 -15.86
C ILE A 28 7.12 -5.69 -17.12
N LYS A 29 8.06 -5.58 -18.07
CA LYS A 29 8.05 -6.32 -19.33
C LYS A 29 9.16 -7.35 -19.36
N ASN A 30 8.85 -8.58 -19.77
CA ASN A 30 9.85 -9.63 -19.97
C ASN A 30 10.52 -9.48 -21.33
N MET A 31 11.78 -9.10 -21.38
CA MET A 31 12.58 -8.98 -22.61
C MET A 31 13.39 -10.25 -22.91
N GLU A 32 13.38 -11.24 -22.01
CA GLU A 32 14.11 -12.48 -22.15
C GLU A 32 13.32 -13.56 -22.90
N ASP A 33 14.02 -14.53 -23.50
CA ASP A 33 13.39 -15.67 -24.19
C ASP A 33 12.75 -16.68 -23.22
N LYS A 34 13.11 -16.63 -21.95
CA LYS A 34 12.61 -17.54 -20.92
C LYS A 34 11.45 -16.90 -20.16
N PRO A 35 10.43 -17.70 -19.80
CA PRO A 35 9.39 -17.22 -18.90
C PRO A 35 9.97 -16.68 -17.58
N PHE A 36 9.45 -15.55 -17.13
CA PHE A 36 9.87 -14.89 -15.89
C PHE A 36 8.65 -14.70 -14.98
N GLN A 37 8.77 -15.11 -13.71
CA GLN A 37 7.71 -14.92 -12.72
C GLN A 37 8.02 -13.74 -11.82
N CYS A 38 7.11 -12.78 -11.76
CA CYS A 38 7.24 -11.56 -10.95
C CYS A 38 5.91 -11.06 -10.42
N ALA A 39 6.00 -10.24 -9.38
CA ALA A 39 4.92 -9.38 -8.89
C ALA A 39 5.44 -7.94 -8.84
N PRO A 40 4.74 -6.96 -9.40
CA PRO A 40 5.10 -5.56 -9.22
C PRO A 40 5.07 -5.19 -7.74
N TRP A 41 6.06 -4.42 -7.31
CA TRP A 41 6.18 -3.93 -5.94
C TRP A 41 6.57 -2.45 -5.98
N ALA A 42 5.60 -1.60 -5.69
CA ALA A 42 5.75 -0.16 -5.74
C ALA A 42 5.95 0.41 -4.33
N ILE A 43 7.04 1.14 -4.14
CA ILE A 43 7.47 1.69 -2.85
C ILE A 43 7.44 3.21 -2.90
N THR A 44 6.82 3.83 -1.90
CA THR A 44 6.86 5.28 -1.68
C THR A 44 7.51 5.57 -0.34
N GLN A 45 8.68 6.19 -0.36
CA GLN A 45 9.38 6.61 0.85
C GLN A 45 8.90 7.98 1.31
N LEU A 46 8.65 8.11 2.62
CA LEU A 46 8.16 9.30 3.26
C LEU A 46 9.04 9.63 4.47
N ARG A 47 9.11 10.91 4.84
CA ARG A 47 9.86 11.35 6.02
C ARG A 47 9.21 10.89 7.31
N LEU A 48 10.00 10.73 8.37
CA LEU A 48 9.49 10.42 9.72
C LEU A 48 8.67 11.58 10.32
N GLY A 49 7.97 11.27 11.40
CA GLY A 49 7.22 12.22 12.21
C GLY A 49 5.70 12.12 12.09
N GLY A 50 5.21 11.38 11.10
CA GLY A 50 3.77 11.17 10.88
C GLY A 50 3.31 9.76 11.27
N VAL A 51 2.13 9.40 10.77
CA VAL A 51 1.49 8.11 11.04
C VAL A 51 0.99 7.47 9.74
N ALA A 52 1.43 6.26 9.46
CA ALA A 52 0.85 5.44 8.40
C ALA A 52 -0.41 4.75 8.90
N ILE A 53 -1.41 4.64 8.04
CA ILE A 53 -2.73 4.09 8.33
C ILE A 53 -3.04 3.02 7.29
N LEU A 54 -3.25 1.80 7.76
CA LEU A 54 -3.60 0.63 6.96
C LEU A 54 -4.99 0.17 7.38
N PRO A 55 -6.01 0.29 6.51
CA PRO A 55 -7.38 -0.09 6.87
C PRO A 55 -7.52 -1.61 6.88
N LEU A 56 -8.13 -2.13 7.94
CA LEU A 56 -8.53 -3.51 8.03
C LEU A 56 -9.95 -3.70 7.53
N GLN A 57 -10.20 -4.82 6.84
CA GLN A 57 -11.53 -5.17 6.41
C GLN A 57 -12.43 -5.37 7.63
N ILE A 58 -13.48 -4.57 7.75
CA ILE A 58 -14.53 -4.78 8.73
C ILE A 58 -15.80 -5.17 7.99
N GLN A 59 -16.13 -6.46 8.06
CA GLN A 59 -17.47 -6.90 7.76
C GLN A 59 -18.27 -6.85 9.07
N PRO A 60 -19.49 -6.29 9.08
CA PRO A 60 -20.35 -6.43 10.25
C PRO A 60 -20.47 -7.91 10.59
N PRO A 61 -20.27 -8.32 11.85
CA PRO A 61 -20.36 -9.74 12.22
C PRO A 61 -21.75 -10.28 11.86
N ARG A 62 -21.77 -11.32 11.06
CA ARG A 62 -22.99 -12.04 10.69
C ARG A 62 -22.91 -13.48 11.21
N PRO A 63 -24.01 -14.08 11.67
CA PRO A 63 -24.01 -15.43 12.23
C PRO A 63 -23.51 -16.53 11.28
N ASP A 64 -23.53 -16.27 9.97
CA ASP A 64 -23.10 -17.18 8.92
C ASP A 64 -21.62 -17.01 8.52
N MET A 65 -20.94 -15.99 9.07
CA MET A 65 -19.51 -15.76 8.80
C MET A 65 -18.64 -16.59 9.73
N VAL A 66 -18.10 -17.67 9.20
CA VAL A 66 -17.26 -18.62 9.94
C VAL A 66 -15.81 -18.67 9.42
N LEU A 67 -15.51 -17.93 8.34
CA LEU A 67 -14.18 -17.89 7.73
C LEU A 67 -13.42 -16.62 8.16
N PRO A 68 -12.08 -16.67 8.19
CA PRO A 68 -11.27 -15.48 8.43
C PRO A 68 -11.57 -14.37 7.42
N ASP A 69 -11.68 -13.14 7.90
CA ASP A 69 -11.96 -11.95 7.09
C ASP A 69 -10.73 -11.03 6.92
N ARG A 70 -9.65 -11.30 7.66
CA ARG A 70 -8.44 -10.48 7.67
C ARG A 70 -7.19 -11.33 7.57
N SER A 71 -6.18 -10.82 6.84
CA SER A 71 -4.84 -11.37 6.80
C SER A 71 -3.83 -10.29 7.11
N ILE A 72 -2.99 -10.54 8.12
CA ILE A 72 -1.92 -9.64 8.54
C ILE A 72 -0.60 -10.43 8.49
N ALA A 73 0.38 -9.89 7.80
CA ALA A 73 1.70 -10.48 7.65
C ALA A 73 2.75 -9.68 8.41
N PHE A 74 3.62 -10.39 9.14
CA PHE A 74 4.81 -9.84 9.78
C PHE A 74 6.07 -10.45 9.17
N TRP A 75 7.10 -9.63 9.00
CA TRP A 75 8.42 -10.10 8.59
C TRP A 75 9.22 -10.60 9.79
N PRO A 76 10.20 -11.51 9.59
CA PRO A 76 10.92 -12.16 10.69
C PRO A 76 11.67 -11.21 11.63
N TYR A 77 12.00 -10.01 11.16
CA TYR A 77 12.68 -8.98 11.94
C TYR A 77 11.73 -8.01 12.66
N SER A 78 10.42 -8.10 12.37
CA SER A 78 9.40 -7.24 12.98
C SER A 78 8.98 -7.80 14.34
N ASP A 79 8.85 -6.90 15.30
CA ASP A 79 8.32 -7.20 16.63
C ASP A 79 6.85 -6.80 16.68
N ILE A 80 5.96 -7.73 16.97
CA ILE A 80 4.51 -7.44 17.07
C ILE A 80 4.18 -6.54 18.28
N SER A 81 5.11 -6.41 19.22
CA SER A 81 4.99 -5.53 20.39
C SER A 81 5.75 -4.20 20.19
N ASP A 82 6.14 -3.86 18.98
CA ASP A 82 6.85 -2.61 18.68
C ASP A 82 5.98 -1.41 19.06
N ALA A 83 6.55 -0.48 19.83
CA ALA A 83 5.83 0.69 20.33
C ALA A 83 5.32 1.64 19.24
N ARG A 84 5.86 1.53 18.01
CA ARG A 84 5.36 2.28 16.84
C ARG A 84 4.06 1.72 16.32
N LEU A 85 3.72 0.48 16.65
CA LEU A 85 2.60 -0.25 16.10
C LEU A 85 1.39 -0.16 17.02
N THR A 86 0.25 0.25 16.49
CA THR A 86 -1.04 0.16 17.16
C THR A 86 -2.02 -0.57 16.24
N MET A 87 -2.79 -1.48 16.78
CA MET A 87 -3.81 -2.24 16.04
C MET A 87 -5.11 -2.25 16.81
N ASP A 88 -6.19 -2.01 16.09
CA ASP A 88 -7.55 -2.25 16.55
C ASP A 88 -8.32 -3.08 15.51
N ASN A 89 -9.63 -3.11 15.59
CA ASN A 89 -10.44 -3.86 14.63
C ASN A 89 -10.53 -3.19 13.26
N ALA A 90 -10.36 -1.88 13.17
CA ALA A 90 -10.55 -1.09 11.96
C ALA A 90 -9.24 -0.78 11.24
N PHE A 91 -8.16 -0.58 12.01
CA PHE A 91 -6.90 -0.06 11.48
C PHE A 91 -5.67 -0.69 12.12
N ILE A 92 -4.61 -0.69 11.32
CA ILE A 92 -3.24 -0.77 11.81
C ILE A 92 -2.61 0.60 11.58
N THR A 93 -1.99 1.16 12.62
CA THR A 93 -1.21 2.39 12.50
C THR A 93 0.24 2.16 12.83
N VAL A 94 1.12 2.82 12.07
CA VAL A 94 2.57 2.83 12.31
C VAL A 94 3.05 4.24 12.52
N HIS A 95 3.42 4.57 13.75
CA HIS A 95 4.03 5.86 14.08
C HIS A 95 5.46 5.90 13.55
N ALA A 96 5.74 6.81 12.64
CA ALA A 96 7.05 6.96 12.00
C ALA A 96 8.06 7.62 12.93
N MET A 97 8.55 6.86 13.90
CA MET A 97 9.56 7.28 14.87
C MET A 97 10.96 6.77 14.49
N PRO A 98 12.04 7.50 14.81
CA PRO A 98 13.42 7.13 14.49
C PRO A 98 13.94 6.00 15.40
N VAL A 99 13.49 4.78 15.15
CA VAL A 99 13.91 3.57 15.87
C VAL A 99 14.79 2.73 14.95
N ASP A 100 16.00 2.36 15.38
CA ASP A 100 16.97 1.63 14.57
C ASP A 100 16.51 0.23 14.17
N LYS A 101 15.66 -0.41 15.01
CA LYS A 101 15.07 -1.70 14.67
C LYS A 101 14.04 -1.56 13.58
N PRO A 102 14.18 -2.26 12.44
CA PRO A 102 13.20 -2.21 11.37
C PRO A 102 11.88 -2.86 11.78
N LEU A 103 10.78 -2.29 11.33
CA LEU A 103 9.42 -2.81 11.44
C LEU A 103 8.82 -2.94 10.05
N LYS A 104 8.24 -4.08 9.72
CA LYS A 104 7.44 -4.24 8.50
C LYS A 104 6.18 -5.04 8.81
N ILE A 105 5.06 -4.53 8.33
CA ILE A 105 3.74 -5.16 8.44
C ILE A 105 3.02 -5.05 7.11
N GLY A 106 2.19 -6.03 6.79
CA GLY A 106 1.40 -6.02 5.58
C GLY A 106 -0.01 -6.57 5.81
N ILE A 107 -0.94 -6.16 4.97
CA ILE A 107 -2.35 -6.54 5.03
C ILE A 107 -2.87 -6.96 3.65
N ALA A 108 -3.83 -7.89 3.62
CA ALA A 108 -4.68 -8.09 2.46
C ALA A 108 -5.68 -6.92 2.42
N ASN A 109 -5.39 -5.93 1.57
CA ASN A 109 -6.11 -4.66 1.56
C ASN A 109 -7.25 -4.67 0.53
N MET A 110 -8.47 -4.87 1.01
CA MET A 110 -9.69 -4.81 0.19
C MET A 110 -10.29 -3.40 0.11
N HIS A 111 -9.83 -2.48 0.95
CA HIS A 111 -10.25 -1.07 0.91
C HIS A 111 -9.60 -0.27 -0.22
N GLN A 112 -8.54 -0.82 -0.82
CA GLN A 112 -7.82 -0.24 -1.95
C GLN A 112 -7.14 1.09 -1.64
N TRP A 113 -6.88 1.43 -0.36
CA TRP A 113 -6.14 2.61 0.02
C TRP A 113 -5.26 2.34 1.24
N ILE A 114 -4.15 3.05 1.32
CA ILE A 114 -3.32 3.25 2.52
C ILE A 114 -2.98 4.74 2.59
N ALA A 115 -2.74 5.25 3.79
CA ALA A 115 -2.52 6.68 3.94
C ALA A 115 -1.34 6.99 4.87
N TYR A 116 -0.82 8.21 4.76
CA TYR A 116 0.17 8.78 5.66
C TYR A 116 -0.22 10.20 6.03
N TYR A 117 -0.37 10.45 7.32
CA TYR A 117 -0.72 11.76 7.86
C TYR A 117 0.50 12.40 8.52
N LEU A 118 0.81 13.62 8.14
CA LEU A 118 1.91 14.39 8.68
C LEU A 118 1.64 15.89 8.53
N GLU A 119 1.68 16.66 9.65
CA GLU A 119 1.59 18.12 9.65
C GLU A 119 0.42 18.67 8.82
N ASP A 120 -0.80 18.22 9.11
CA ASP A 120 -2.04 18.57 8.40
C ASP A 120 -2.09 18.19 6.92
N MET A 121 -1.13 17.42 6.44
CA MET A 121 -1.14 16.86 5.10
C MET A 121 -1.46 15.37 5.15
N LEU A 122 -2.38 14.95 4.33
CA LEU A 122 -2.76 13.55 4.14
C LEU A 122 -2.34 13.11 2.74
N PHE A 123 -1.40 12.18 2.67
CA PHE A 123 -1.06 11.43 1.47
C PHE A 123 -1.86 10.14 1.45
N ILE A 124 -2.62 9.91 0.38
CA ILE A 124 -3.42 8.70 0.18
C ILE A 124 -2.92 8.00 -1.08
N LYS A 125 -2.64 6.73 -0.94
CA LYS A 125 -2.18 5.86 -2.01
C LYS A 125 -3.23 4.78 -2.24
N TYR A 126 -3.85 4.79 -3.41
CA TYR A 126 -4.82 3.79 -3.84
C TYR A 126 -4.15 2.78 -4.75
N ALA A 127 -4.55 1.51 -4.65
CA ALA A 127 -4.12 0.44 -5.53
C ALA A 127 -5.24 -0.59 -5.71
N SER A 128 -5.25 -1.28 -6.85
CA SER A 128 -6.29 -2.27 -7.16
C SER A 128 -6.34 -3.42 -6.17
N ASP A 129 -7.53 -3.96 -5.94
CA ASP A 129 -7.71 -5.23 -5.24
C ASP A 129 -7.41 -6.40 -6.18
N TYR A 130 -6.43 -7.19 -5.80
CA TYR A 130 -6.01 -8.39 -6.53
C TYR A 130 -6.38 -9.69 -5.81
N SER A 131 -7.33 -9.68 -4.87
CA SER A 131 -7.70 -10.83 -4.03
C SER A 131 -8.12 -12.08 -4.82
N SER A 132 -8.60 -11.90 -6.07
CA SER A 132 -8.96 -12.99 -6.98
C SER A 132 -7.77 -13.59 -7.76
N ARG A 133 -6.55 -13.07 -7.60
CA ARG A 133 -5.35 -13.46 -8.34
C ARG A 133 -4.30 -14.06 -7.41
N PRO A 134 -3.32 -14.84 -7.94
CA PRO A 134 -2.18 -15.28 -7.13
C PRO A 134 -1.42 -14.07 -6.55
N LEU A 135 -1.12 -14.12 -5.26
CA LEU A 135 -0.43 -13.07 -4.53
C LEU A 135 0.81 -13.62 -3.83
N ILE A 136 1.78 -12.74 -3.59
CA ILE A 136 2.95 -13.02 -2.75
C ILE A 136 2.71 -12.54 -1.31
N ASP A 137 3.70 -12.69 -0.44
CA ASP A 137 3.72 -12.18 0.93
C ASP A 137 2.46 -12.52 1.74
N LYS A 138 1.97 -13.77 1.57
CA LYS A 138 0.74 -14.27 2.22
C LYS A 138 -0.52 -13.45 1.89
N GLY A 139 -0.54 -12.79 0.72
CA GLY A 139 -1.67 -11.96 0.28
C GLY A 139 -1.61 -10.52 0.76
N ALA A 140 -0.50 -10.08 1.32
CA ALA A 140 -0.33 -8.70 1.75
C ALA A 140 -0.14 -7.76 0.55
N THR A 141 -1.23 -7.25 0.02
CA THR A 141 -1.24 -6.32 -1.13
C THR A 141 -0.85 -4.90 -0.76
N SER A 142 -0.96 -4.52 0.50
CA SER A 142 -0.44 -3.26 1.02
C SER A 142 0.47 -3.52 2.22
N GLN A 143 1.59 -2.82 2.27
CA GLN A 143 2.61 -3.02 3.30
C GLN A 143 3.14 -1.67 3.78
N CYS A 144 3.65 -1.66 5.00
CA CYS A 144 4.33 -0.52 5.60
C CYS A 144 5.65 -0.98 6.20
N TYR A 145 6.74 -0.32 5.82
CA TYR A 145 8.06 -0.50 6.42
C TYR A 145 8.50 0.79 7.11
N CYS A 146 9.13 0.67 8.28
CA CYS A 146 9.64 1.82 9.03
C CYS A 146 10.96 1.49 9.73
N ASN A 147 11.91 2.41 9.66
CA ASN A 147 13.19 2.34 10.36
C ASN A 147 13.54 3.71 10.98
N SER A 148 14.81 3.92 11.34
CA SER A 148 15.28 5.19 11.94
C SER A 148 15.42 6.35 10.93
N GLN A 149 15.23 6.14 9.63
CA GLN A 149 15.49 7.13 8.59
C GLN A 149 14.24 7.52 7.81
N PHE A 150 13.36 6.57 7.54
CA PHE A 150 12.17 6.78 6.71
C PHE A 150 11.06 5.77 7.05
N ILE A 151 9.89 6.04 6.52
CA ILE A 151 8.77 5.11 6.44
C ILE A 151 8.40 4.88 4.98
N GLU A 152 7.97 3.67 4.64
CA GLU A 152 7.53 3.30 3.29
C GLU A 152 6.07 2.87 3.32
N LEU A 153 5.31 3.38 2.35
CA LEU A 153 4.01 2.83 1.96
C LEU A 153 4.20 2.03 0.67
N GLU A 154 3.84 0.76 0.72
CA GLU A 154 4.10 -0.17 -0.36
C GLU A 154 2.80 -0.80 -0.85
N THR A 155 2.70 -1.01 -2.15
CA THR A 155 1.60 -1.76 -2.78
C THR A 155 2.15 -2.82 -3.71
N LEU A 156 1.46 -3.95 -3.79
CA LEU A 156 1.88 -5.10 -4.59
C LEU A 156 0.81 -5.47 -5.60
N GLY A 157 1.26 -5.67 -6.83
CA GLY A 157 0.46 -6.29 -7.87
C GLY A 157 0.48 -7.82 -7.80
N PRO A 158 -0.28 -8.49 -8.68
CA PRO A 158 -0.39 -9.94 -8.67
C PRO A 158 0.86 -10.64 -9.18
N LEU A 159 1.10 -11.84 -8.65
CA LEU A 159 2.14 -12.74 -9.15
C LEU A 159 1.74 -13.27 -10.53
N THR A 160 2.56 -12.98 -11.53
CA THR A 160 2.30 -13.33 -12.94
C THR A 160 3.53 -13.97 -13.57
N ILE A 161 3.31 -14.95 -14.44
CA ILE A 161 4.37 -15.50 -15.29
C ILE A 161 4.29 -14.78 -16.63
N LEU A 162 5.34 -14.07 -16.99
CA LEU A 162 5.45 -13.32 -18.24
C LEU A 162 6.24 -14.13 -19.26
N GLN A 163 5.64 -14.38 -20.43
CA GLN A 163 6.38 -14.85 -21.59
C GLN A 163 7.18 -13.68 -22.19
N ARG A 164 8.05 -13.98 -23.16
CA ARG A 164 8.75 -12.92 -23.89
C ARG A 164 7.77 -11.87 -24.43
N GLU A 165 8.12 -10.59 -24.29
CA GLU A 165 7.34 -9.41 -24.70
C GLU A 165 6.02 -9.20 -23.93
N GLU A 166 5.63 -10.11 -23.03
CA GLU A 166 4.49 -9.87 -22.14
C GLU A 166 4.85 -8.91 -21.00
N GLU A 167 3.85 -8.17 -20.54
CA GLU A 167 4.01 -7.21 -19.44
C GLU A 167 2.99 -7.41 -18.33
N ASN A 168 3.38 -7.03 -17.12
CA ASN A 168 2.51 -6.93 -15.94
C ASN A 168 2.41 -5.47 -15.54
N CYS A 169 1.19 -4.97 -15.45
CA CYS A 169 0.89 -3.60 -15.04
C CYS A 169 0.38 -3.58 -13.60
N HIS A 170 0.86 -2.61 -12.82
CA HIS A 170 0.34 -2.27 -11.51
C HIS A 170 0.06 -0.78 -11.46
N ARG A 171 -1.22 -0.42 -11.27
CA ARG A 171 -1.66 0.97 -11.21
C ARG A 171 -1.79 1.43 -9.76
N GLU A 172 -1.30 2.63 -9.52
CA GLU A 172 -1.53 3.39 -8.31
C GLU A 172 -2.18 4.72 -8.64
N VAL A 173 -3.02 5.19 -7.73
CA VAL A 173 -3.54 6.55 -7.76
C VAL A 173 -3.12 7.22 -6.48
N TRP A 174 -2.40 8.33 -6.58
CA TRP A 174 -1.91 9.08 -5.43
C TRP A 174 -2.70 10.38 -5.28
N ARG A 175 -3.00 10.71 -4.06
CA ARG A 175 -3.61 11.97 -3.72
C ARG A 175 -2.90 12.59 -2.52
N MET A 176 -2.68 13.90 -2.59
CA MET A 176 -2.15 14.68 -1.48
C MET A 176 -3.09 15.83 -1.19
N VAL A 177 -3.62 15.90 0.02
CA VAL A 177 -4.64 16.86 0.39
C VAL A 177 -4.36 17.45 1.75
N GLN A 178 -4.66 18.74 1.91
CA GLN A 178 -4.64 19.38 3.21
C GLN A 178 -5.84 18.90 4.03
N ALA A 179 -5.57 18.28 5.17
CA ALA A 179 -6.56 17.75 6.08
C ALA A 179 -6.29 18.27 7.50
N PRO A 180 -6.67 19.54 7.79
CA PRO A 180 -6.49 20.11 9.12
C PRO A 180 -7.42 19.40 10.10
N ILE A 181 -6.86 18.48 10.88
CA ILE A 181 -7.60 17.71 11.87
C ILE A 181 -7.31 18.33 13.23
N GLU A 182 -8.30 19.01 13.81
CA GLU A 182 -8.17 19.72 15.09
C GLU A 182 -7.78 18.77 16.22
N GLU A 183 -8.30 17.55 16.20
CA GLU A 183 -7.93 16.49 17.13
C GLU A 183 -7.57 15.24 16.32
N TYR A 184 -6.27 14.90 16.30
CA TYR A 184 -5.79 13.73 15.59
C TYR A 184 -6.44 12.46 16.13
N SER A 185 -7.20 11.80 15.27
CA SER A 185 -7.63 10.42 15.48
C SER A 185 -7.70 9.68 14.14
N VAL A 186 -7.47 8.39 14.16
CA VAL A 186 -7.58 7.55 12.95
C VAL A 186 -8.99 7.58 12.40
N ASP A 187 -10.00 7.60 13.28
CA ASP A 187 -11.41 7.72 12.90
C ASP A 187 -11.73 9.04 12.17
N ALA A 188 -11.08 10.15 12.56
CA ALA A 188 -11.25 11.42 11.86
C ALA A 188 -10.67 11.38 10.45
N ILE A 189 -9.51 10.74 10.29
CA ILE A 189 -8.87 10.53 8.99
C ILE A 189 -9.73 9.61 8.11
N GLU A 190 -10.23 8.50 8.66
CA GLU A 190 -11.11 7.60 7.93
C GLU A 190 -12.37 8.32 7.43
N LYS A 191 -13.03 9.06 8.31
CA LYS A 191 -14.20 9.85 7.93
C LYS A 191 -13.86 10.86 6.84
N PHE A 192 -12.70 11.51 6.92
CA PHE A 192 -12.25 12.42 5.88
C PHE A 192 -12.10 11.69 4.54
N ILE A 193 -11.43 10.53 4.52
CA ILE A 193 -11.23 9.73 3.30
C ILE A 193 -12.57 9.22 2.74
N LEU A 194 -13.46 8.68 3.59
CA LEU A 194 -14.70 8.06 3.15
C LEU A 194 -15.78 9.07 2.72
N HIS A 195 -15.75 10.29 3.23
CA HIS A 195 -16.71 11.34 2.88
C HIS A 195 -16.22 12.24 1.76
N ASP A 196 -15.00 12.03 1.30
CA ASP A 196 -14.43 12.76 0.21
C ASP A 196 -14.89 12.17 -1.13
N GLU A 197 -15.62 12.95 -1.93
CA GLU A 197 -16.10 12.56 -3.27
C GLU A 197 -14.97 12.08 -4.18
N MET A 198 -13.75 12.59 -3.99
CA MET A 198 -12.57 12.17 -4.75
C MET A 198 -12.14 10.73 -4.46
N THR A 199 -12.51 10.14 -3.32
CA THR A 199 -12.18 8.75 -3.01
C THR A 199 -12.80 7.78 -4.01
N ASP A 200 -14.06 7.96 -4.36
CA ASP A 200 -14.72 7.11 -5.35
C ASP A 200 -14.18 7.35 -6.75
N ILE A 201 -13.82 8.60 -7.08
CA ILE A 201 -13.16 8.95 -8.35
C ILE A 201 -11.79 8.25 -8.42
N CYS A 202 -10.96 8.33 -7.38
CA CYS A 202 -9.66 7.68 -7.33
C CYS A 202 -9.76 6.15 -7.46
N ARG A 203 -10.74 5.53 -6.80
CA ARG A 203 -11.00 4.09 -6.95
C ARG A 203 -11.47 3.72 -8.35
N ALA A 204 -12.26 4.56 -9.00
CA ALA A 204 -12.72 4.34 -10.36
C ALA A 204 -11.60 4.45 -11.42
N MET A 205 -10.46 5.07 -11.06
CA MET A 205 -9.27 5.17 -11.90
C MET A 205 -8.37 3.93 -11.83
N LEU A 206 -8.59 3.02 -10.86
CA LEU A 206 -7.83 1.77 -10.72
C LEU A 206 -8.29 0.71 -11.73
#